data_a77801cfa8842a6cdbe7f785457601e9
#
_entry.id   a77801cfa8842a6cdbe7f785457601e9
#
_cell.length_a   1.000
_cell.length_b   1.000
_cell.length_c   1.000
_cell.angle_alpha   90.00
_cell.angle_beta   90.00
_cell.angle_gamma   90.00
#
_symmetry.space_group_name_H-M   'P 1'
#
loop_
_entity.id
_entity.type
_entity.pdbx_description
1 polymer ?
#
loop_
_entity_poly.entity_id
_entity_poly.type
_entity_poly.pdbx_seq_one_letter_code
_entity_poly.pdbx_strand_id
1 'polypeptide(L)'
;MPTFLSPEWLAQLTALAGGDDVGPTAILVQHVVTDGPDGDIAFLLEIDGGRVRARLGRDDCAVVTLTESWDTAVHLHRGELTAREAFLGGLIRIRGDVRQVPQAASGLSSLGPAIATLRKSTVGA
;
A
#
# COMPACT_ATOMS: atom_id res chain seq x y z
N MET A 1 12.58 -15.38 2.01
CA MET A 1 11.95 -14.31 2.78
C MET A 1 12.01 -13.03 1.96
N PRO A 2 10.86 -12.47 1.55
CA PRO A 2 10.88 -11.30 0.69
C PRO A 2 11.34 -10.04 1.42
N THR A 3 12.02 -9.18 0.68
CA THR A 3 12.39 -7.85 1.16
C THR A 3 11.18 -6.92 1.09
N PHE A 4 11.00 -6.09 2.12
CA PHE A 4 9.87 -5.16 2.20
C PHE A 4 9.77 -4.29 0.93
N LEU A 5 8.58 -4.25 0.36
CA LEU A 5 8.24 -3.52 -0.87
C LEU A 5 8.99 -3.98 -2.13
N SER A 6 9.63 -5.15 -2.11
CA SER A 6 10.16 -5.76 -3.33
C SER A 6 9.04 -6.30 -4.21
N PRO A 7 9.31 -6.59 -5.51
CA PRO A 7 8.31 -7.22 -6.37
C PRO A 7 7.75 -8.53 -5.79
N GLU A 8 8.60 -9.33 -5.16
CA GLU A 8 8.20 -10.57 -4.52
C GLU A 8 7.28 -10.33 -3.32
N TRP A 9 7.60 -9.32 -2.49
CA TRP A 9 6.76 -8.94 -1.36
C TRP A 9 5.37 -8.48 -1.81
N LEU A 10 5.33 -7.66 -2.86
CA LEU A 10 4.07 -7.17 -3.43
C LEU A 10 3.25 -8.31 -4.04
N ALA A 11 3.91 -9.30 -4.68
CA ALA A 11 3.23 -10.47 -5.21
C ALA A 11 2.63 -11.33 -4.11
N GLN A 12 3.32 -11.50 -2.99
CA GLN A 12 2.80 -12.24 -1.85
C GLN A 12 1.63 -11.50 -1.19
N LEU A 13 1.72 -10.17 -1.08
CA LEU A 13 0.62 -9.34 -0.58
C LEU A 13 -0.61 -9.53 -1.46
N THR A 14 -0.45 -9.48 -2.77
CA THR A 14 -1.52 -9.71 -3.75
C THR A 14 -2.20 -11.06 -3.52
N ALA A 15 -1.43 -12.13 -3.41
CA ALA A 15 -1.96 -13.47 -3.19
C ALA A 15 -2.77 -13.56 -1.90
N LEU A 16 -2.26 -12.98 -0.82
CA LEU A 16 -2.93 -12.99 0.49
C LEU A 16 -4.19 -12.11 0.50
N ALA A 17 -4.20 -11.06 -0.29
CA ALA A 17 -5.32 -10.12 -0.37
C ALA A 17 -6.37 -10.48 -1.44
N GLY A 18 -6.24 -11.63 -2.10
CA GLY A 18 -7.17 -12.06 -3.15
C GLY A 18 -7.12 -11.19 -4.40
N GLY A 19 -5.99 -10.54 -4.67
CA GLY A 19 -5.84 -9.56 -5.74
C GLY A 19 -5.88 -10.15 -7.16
N ASP A 20 -5.69 -11.48 -7.29
CA ASP A 20 -5.79 -12.15 -8.59
C ASP A 20 -7.21 -12.08 -9.18
N ASP A 21 -8.21 -11.84 -8.34
CA ASP A 21 -9.61 -11.73 -8.74
C ASP A 21 -10.08 -10.28 -8.85
N VAL A 22 -9.17 -9.31 -8.89
CA VAL A 22 -9.50 -7.90 -9.04
C VAL A 22 -10.13 -7.68 -10.42
N GLY A 23 -11.32 -7.08 -10.44
CA GLY A 23 -12.08 -6.84 -11.66
C GLY A 23 -11.76 -5.51 -12.34
N PRO A 24 -12.37 -5.25 -13.52
CA PRO A 24 -12.12 -4.03 -14.28
C PRO A 24 -12.64 -2.75 -13.62
N THR A 25 -13.49 -2.88 -12.60
CA THR A 25 -14.03 -1.73 -11.83
C THR A 25 -13.14 -1.35 -10.64
N ALA A 26 -12.01 -2.02 -10.45
CA ALA A 26 -11.09 -1.70 -9.38
C ALA A 26 -10.59 -0.25 -9.51
N ILE A 27 -10.45 0.43 -8.39
CA ILE A 27 -9.81 1.75 -8.38
C ILE A 27 -8.29 1.58 -8.32
N LEU A 28 -7.60 2.48 -9.00
CA LEU A 28 -6.14 2.49 -9.02
C LEU A 28 -5.62 3.55 -8.05
N VAL A 29 -4.86 3.12 -7.06
CA VAL A 29 -4.21 3.99 -6.07
C VAL A 29 -2.70 3.88 -6.25
N GLN A 30 -2.02 5.02 -6.40
CA GLN A 30 -0.58 5.08 -6.45
C GLN A 30 -0.02 5.37 -5.07
N HIS A 31 0.99 4.65 -4.68
CA HIS A 31 1.65 4.81 -3.40
C HIS A 31 3.12 5.11 -3.63
N VAL A 32 3.61 6.22 -3.05
CA VAL A 32 5.02 6.63 -3.16
C VAL A 32 5.63 6.61 -1.76
N VAL A 33 6.69 5.85 -1.60
CA VAL A 33 7.47 5.78 -0.36
C VAL A 33 8.81 6.45 -0.61
N THR A 34 9.09 7.53 0.11
CA THR A 34 10.29 8.32 -0.08
C THR A 34 11.40 7.91 0.90
N ASP A 35 12.64 8.23 0.56
CA ASP A 35 13.81 8.06 1.43
C ASP A 35 14.07 6.60 1.83
N GLY A 36 13.77 5.66 0.93
CA GLY A 36 14.10 4.25 1.14
C GLY A 36 15.61 3.99 1.03
N PRO A 37 16.05 2.77 1.40
CA PRO A 37 17.47 2.41 1.34
C PRO A 37 18.10 2.54 -0.05
N ASP A 38 17.29 2.30 -1.10
CA ASP A 38 17.71 2.39 -2.49
C ASP A 38 17.02 3.54 -3.24
N GLY A 39 16.48 4.51 -2.52
CA GLY A 39 15.76 5.66 -3.07
C GLY A 39 14.25 5.53 -2.91
N ASP A 40 13.51 6.32 -3.71
CA ASP A 40 12.05 6.32 -3.66
C ASP A 40 11.48 5.07 -4.34
N ILE A 41 10.43 4.54 -3.74
CA ILE A 41 9.71 3.39 -4.29
C ILE A 41 8.28 3.82 -4.62
N ALA A 42 7.83 3.52 -5.82
CA ALA A 42 6.43 3.72 -6.20
C ALA A 42 5.80 2.37 -6.53
N PHE A 43 4.60 2.14 -6.03
CA PHE A 43 3.82 0.97 -6.36
C PHE A 43 2.35 1.32 -6.52
N LEU A 44 1.64 0.44 -7.21
CA LEU A 44 0.24 0.64 -7.54
C LEU A 44 -0.60 -0.41 -6.82
N LEU A 45 -1.73 0.03 -6.30
CA LEU A 45 -2.72 -0.84 -5.68
C LEU A 45 -4.00 -0.76 -6.49
N GLU A 46 -4.43 -1.88 -7.02
CA GLU A 46 -5.75 -2.01 -7.64
C GLU A 46 -6.69 -2.56 -6.59
N ILE A 47 -7.68 -1.75 -6.19
CA ILE A 47 -8.56 -2.04 -5.07
C ILE A 47 -9.97 -2.33 -5.58
N ASP A 48 -10.49 -3.50 -5.24
CA ASP A 48 -11.83 -3.95 -5.57
C ASP A 48 -12.48 -4.56 -4.32
N GLY A 49 -13.15 -3.71 -3.55
CA GLY A 49 -13.69 -4.12 -2.25
C GLY A 49 -12.57 -4.54 -1.30
N GLY A 50 -12.62 -5.79 -0.82
CA GLY A 50 -11.57 -6.32 0.06
C GLY A 50 -10.39 -6.96 -0.67
N ARG A 51 -10.36 -6.90 -2.01
CA ARG A 51 -9.32 -7.51 -2.83
C ARG A 51 -8.36 -6.45 -3.31
N VAL A 52 -7.07 -6.70 -3.19
CA VAL A 52 -6.04 -5.74 -3.58
C VAL A 52 -4.93 -6.43 -4.35
N ARG A 53 -4.63 -5.91 -5.54
CA ARG A 53 -3.47 -6.32 -6.32
C ARG A 53 -2.41 -5.24 -6.28
N ALA A 54 -1.21 -5.59 -5.84
CA ALA A 54 -0.09 -4.68 -5.68
C ALA A 54 1.01 -4.99 -6.70
N ARG A 55 1.58 -3.96 -7.32
CA ARG A 55 2.70 -4.08 -8.25
C ARG A 55 3.54 -2.82 -8.24
N LEU A 56 4.84 -2.96 -8.51
CA LEU A 56 5.71 -1.80 -8.67
C LEU A 56 5.31 -1.00 -9.91
N GLY A 57 5.48 0.31 -9.84
CA GLY A 57 5.29 1.20 -10.97
C GLY A 57 4.59 2.49 -10.62
N ARG A 58 4.42 3.32 -11.65
CA ARG A 58 3.69 4.59 -11.60
C ARG A 58 2.66 4.59 -12.71
N ASP A 59 1.55 5.28 -12.48
CA ASP A 59 0.49 5.40 -13.48
C ASP A 59 -0.24 6.73 -13.28
N ASP A 60 -0.32 7.53 -14.34
CA ASP A 60 -1.00 8.83 -14.31
C ASP A 60 -2.52 8.69 -14.18
N CYS A 61 -3.06 7.50 -14.42
CA CYS A 61 -4.49 7.22 -14.26
C CYS A 61 -4.89 6.90 -12.83
N ALA A 62 -3.96 6.90 -11.87
CA ALA A 62 -4.28 6.68 -10.48
C ALA A 62 -5.24 7.77 -9.98
N VAL A 63 -6.34 7.34 -9.34
CA VAL A 63 -7.36 8.29 -8.83
C VAL A 63 -6.88 9.01 -7.57
N VAL A 64 -6.01 8.36 -6.80
CA VAL A 64 -5.42 8.90 -5.58
C VAL A 64 -3.95 8.52 -5.53
N THR A 65 -3.10 9.45 -5.10
CA THR A 65 -1.69 9.19 -4.79
C THR A 65 -1.44 9.45 -3.32
N LEU A 66 -0.89 8.45 -2.64
CA LEU A 66 -0.48 8.53 -1.24
C LEU A 66 1.03 8.60 -1.18
N THR A 67 1.56 9.53 -0.39
CA THR A 67 3.01 9.69 -0.23
C THR A 67 3.37 9.66 1.24
N GLU A 68 4.36 8.84 1.59
CA GLU A 68 4.89 8.72 2.95
C GLU A 68 6.38 8.42 2.92
N SER A 69 7.06 8.63 4.05
CA SER A 69 8.47 8.28 4.17
C SER A 69 8.65 6.78 4.40
N TRP A 70 9.87 6.28 4.14
CA TRP A 70 10.25 4.90 4.45
C TRP A 70 10.01 4.58 5.93
N ASP A 71 10.40 5.49 6.84
CA ASP A 71 10.18 5.28 8.28
C ASP A 71 8.72 5.07 8.61
N THR A 72 7.83 5.90 8.04
CA THR A 72 6.38 5.76 8.24
C THR A 72 5.89 4.42 7.69
N ALA A 73 6.34 4.04 6.49
CA ALA A 73 5.95 2.77 5.88
C ALA A 73 6.37 1.58 6.75
N VAL A 74 7.58 1.61 7.30
CA VAL A 74 8.08 0.55 8.19
C VAL A 74 7.24 0.46 9.46
N HIS A 75 6.92 1.58 10.09
CA HIS A 75 6.09 1.59 11.30
C HIS A 75 4.69 1.06 11.04
N LEU A 76 4.10 1.41 9.89
CA LEU A 76 2.80 0.87 9.46
C LEU A 76 2.89 -0.64 9.25
N HIS A 77 3.94 -1.11 8.57
CA HIS A 77 4.15 -2.54 8.35
C HIS A 77 4.30 -3.32 9.64
N ARG A 78 5.02 -2.76 10.62
CA ARG A 78 5.25 -3.39 11.92
C ARG A 78 4.03 -3.34 12.84
N GLY A 79 2.99 -2.60 12.48
CA GLY A 79 1.82 -2.41 13.34
C GLY A 79 2.05 -1.45 14.50
N GLU A 80 3.15 -0.70 14.49
CA GLU A 80 3.48 0.31 15.50
C GLU A 80 2.71 1.61 15.29
N LEU A 81 2.13 1.79 14.09
CA LEU A 81 1.40 2.97 13.69
C LEU A 81 0.22 2.51 12.82
N THR A 82 -0.98 3.03 13.07
CA THR A 82 -2.13 2.76 12.20
C THR A 82 -2.19 3.77 11.07
N ALA A 83 -2.85 3.41 9.97
CA ALA A 83 -3.07 4.33 8.85
C ALA A 83 -3.79 5.59 9.32
N ARG A 84 -4.78 5.44 10.19
CA ARG A 84 -5.52 6.58 10.76
C ARG A 84 -4.60 7.52 11.52
N GLU A 85 -3.74 7.00 12.39
CA GLU A 85 -2.77 7.81 13.14
C GLU A 85 -1.81 8.55 12.20
N ALA A 86 -1.35 7.86 11.15
CA ALA A 86 -0.47 8.46 10.16
C ALA A 86 -1.15 9.61 9.40
N PHE A 87 -2.42 9.43 8.99
CA PHE A 87 -3.19 10.49 8.34
C PHE A 87 -3.39 11.68 9.26
N LEU A 88 -3.85 11.45 10.49
CA LEU A 88 -4.12 12.52 11.45
C LEU A 88 -2.85 13.26 11.86
N GLY A 89 -1.71 12.57 11.88
CA GLY A 89 -0.41 13.16 12.19
C GLY A 89 0.28 13.84 11.01
N GLY A 90 -0.33 13.83 9.82
CA GLY A 90 0.26 14.43 8.63
C GLY A 90 1.43 13.66 8.05
N LEU A 91 1.60 12.39 8.42
CA LEU A 91 2.68 11.52 7.93
C LEU A 91 2.39 10.95 6.56
N ILE A 92 1.13 10.90 6.15
CA ILE A 92 0.72 10.47 4.81
C ILE A 92 0.09 11.69 4.11
N ARG A 93 0.59 11.98 2.91
CA ARG A 93 0.04 13.03 2.03
C ARG A 93 -0.85 12.39 0.99
N ILE A 94 -2.00 13.03 0.73
CA ILE A 94 -2.98 12.54 -0.23
C ILE A 94 -3.12 13.56 -1.35
N ARG A 95 -3.07 13.07 -2.61
CA ARG A 95 -3.36 13.86 -3.80
C ARG A 95 -4.37 13.08 -4.65
N GLY A 96 -5.20 13.82 -5.38
CA GLY A 96 -6.11 13.24 -6.34
C GLY A 96 -7.57 13.48 -6.03
N ASP A 97 -8.43 12.56 -6.41
CA ASP A 97 -9.88 12.69 -6.26
C ASP A 97 -10.30 12.40 -4.82
N VAL A 98 -10.60 13.45 -4.07
CA VAL A 98 -10.99 13.34 -2.66
C VAL A 98 -12.24 12.46 -2.45
N ARG A 99 -13.08 12.31 -3.48
CA ARG A 99 -14.28 11.46 -3.41
C ARG A 99 -13.92 9.98 -3.34
N GLN A 100 -12.72 9.61 -3.81
CA GLN A 100 -12.23 8.23 -3.79
C GLN A 100 -11.45 7.88 -2.53
N VAL A 101 -11.15 8.86 -1.68
CA VAL A 101 -10.35 8.63 -0.47
C VAL A 101 -10.99 7.63 0.48
N PRO A 102 -12.31 7.66 0.77
CA PRO A 102 -12.92 6.66 1.65
C PRO A 102 -12.77 5.23 1.10
N GLN A 103 -12.91 5.02 -0.21
CA GLN A 103 -12.75 3.71 -0.83
C GLN A 103 -11.30 3.26 -0.78
N ALA A 104 -10.34 4.17 -1.04
CA ALA A 104 -8.91 3.87 -0.92
C ALA A 104 -8.55 3.49 0.51
N ALA A 105 -9.03 4.24 1.50
CA ALA A 105 -8.78 3.97 2.91
C ALA A 105 -9.36 2.62 3.35
N SER A 106 -10.56 2.29 2.88
CA SER A 106 -11.20 1.00 3.16
C SER A 106 -10.37 -0.15 2.58
N GLY A 107 -9.86 -0.01 1.35
CA GLY A 107 -9.00 -1.00 0.72
C GLY A 107 -7.70 -1.20 1.49
N LEU A 108 -7.06 -0.11 1.92
CA LEU A 108 -5.84 -0.18 2.73
C LEU A 108 -6.08 -0.86 4.07
N SER A 109 -7.20 -0.57 4.73
CA SER A 109 -7.57 -1.21 5.98
C SER A 109 -7.78 -2.71 5.81
N SER A 110 -8.30 -3.15 4.66
CA SER A 110 -8.51 -4.56 4.36
C SER A 110 -7.21 -5.34 4.22
N LEU A 111 -6.08 -4.67 4.02
CA LEU A 111 -4.75 -5.29 3.92
C LEU A 111 -4.18 -5.70 5.28
N GLY A 112 -4.76 -5.25 6.39
CA GLY A 112 -4.24 -5.52 7.73
C GLY A 112 -3.91 -6.99 7.99
N PRO A 113 -4.84 -7.94 7.75
CA PRO A 113 -4.55 -9.37 7.96
C PRO A 113 -3.43 -9.90 7.06
N ALA A 114 -3.37 -9.50 5.79
CA ALA A 114 -2.32 -9.90 4.86
C ALA A 114 -0.96 -9.39 5.31
N ILE A 115 -0.89 -8.13 5.72
CA ILE A 115 0.35 -7.51 6.23
C ILE A 115 0.80 -8.21 7.51
N ALA A 116 -0.13 -8.53 8.42
CA ALA A 116 0.20 -9.26 9.65
C ALA A 116 0.82 -10.63 9.36
N THR A 117 0.33 -11.32 8.32
CA THR A 117 0.91 -12.59 7.87
C THR A 117 2.29 -12.39 7.27
N LEU A 118 2.46 -11.40 6.39
CA LEU A 118 3.75 -11.10 5.75
C LEU A 118 4.81 -10.65 6.74
N ARG A 119 4.40 -9.95 7.80
CA ARG A 119 5.33 -9.43 8.82
C ARG A 119 6.26 -10.52 9.36
N LYS A 120 5.76 -11.74 9.47
CA LYS A 120 6.51 -12.87 10.00
C LYS A 120 7.68 -13.29 9.13
N SER A 121 7.64 -12.98 7.83
CA SER A 121 8.64 -13.40 6.86
C SER A 121 9.29 -12.24 6.10
N THR A 122 8.97 -11.00 6.44
CA THR A 122 9.50 -9.82 5.75
C THR A 122 10.90 -9.46 6.27
N VAL A 123 11.80 -9.10 5.34
CA VAL A 123 13.16 -8.64 5.62
C VAL A 123 13.25 -7.15 5.32
N GLY A 124 13.98 -6.39 6.15
CA GLY A 124 14.26 -4.98 5.90
C GLY A 124 13.21 -4.01 6.46
N ALA A 125 12.30 -4.49 7.25
CA ALA A 125 11.30 -3.64 7.88
C ALA A 125 11.05 -4.03 9.33
#